data_c7aae3d0db47bd9ef826e32cce76b7d0
#
_entry.id   c7aae3d0db47bd9ef826e32cce76b7d0
#
_cell.length_a   1.000
_cell.length_b   1.000
_cell.length_c   1.000
_cell.angle_alpha   90.00
_cell.angle_beta   90.00
_cell.angle_gamma   90.00
#
_symmetry.space_group_name_H-M   'P 1'
#
loop_
_entity.id
_entity.type
_entity.pdbx_description
1 polymer ?
#
loop_
_entity_poly.entity_id
_entity_poly.type
_entity_poly.pdbx_seq_one_letter_code
_entity_poly.pdbx_strand_id
1 'polypeptide(L)'
;MIDLRLYLVTDTALCGARGVPAVVGAAVEGGVTLVQVRDPLATARALTALTVEVLRVVDGRVPVVVNDRLDVALAAGADGVHVGQDDLDPQAVRAIAPGMVLGLSVRSVAEAAAATGVDYLGVGPVFATTTKVTGPALGLVGLAAACAATDLPTVAIGGLSAQTAADVRAAGAGGLCVVSAVCAARDPQVASADLRAAWERK
;
A
#
# COMPACT_ATOMS: atom_id res chain seq x y z
N MET A 1 16.00 -3.66 -2.24
CA MET A 1 15.13 -3.19 -1.14
C MET A 1 13.99 -2.42 -1.79
N ILE A 2 12.72 -2.66 -1.38
CA ILE A 2 11.53 -2.00 -1.92
C ILE A 2 11.48 -0.52 -1.49
N ASP A 3 11.13 0.38 -2.42
CA ASP A 3 10.96 1.80 -2.12
C ASP A 3 9.52 2.06 -1.63
N LEU A 4 9.36 2.35 -0.34
CA LEU A 4 8.07 2.58 0.30
C LEU A 4 7.69 4.06 0.44
N ARG A 5 8.49 5.01 -0.07
CA ARG A 5 8.30 6.44 0.19
C ARG A 5 6.91 6.95 -0.18
N LEU A 6 6.32 6.46 -1.28
CA LEU A 6 4.94 6.75 -1.63
C LEU A 6 4.27 5.51 -2.24
N TYR A 7 3.43 4.89 -1.47
CA TYR A 7 2.71 3.66 -1.80
C TYR A 7 1.24 3.96 -2.09
N LEU A 8 0.77 3.65 -3.30
CA LEU A 8 -0.62 3.81 -3.69
C LEU A 8 -1.37 2.48 -3.57
N VAL A 9 -2.45 2.45 -2.79
CA VAL A 9 -3.45 1.37 -2.83
C VAL A 9 -4.65 1.86 -3.64
N THR A 10 -5.05 1.10 -4.64
CA THR A 10 -6.15 1.47 -5.53
C THR A 10 -7.52 1.22 -4.87
N ASP A 11 -8.50 2.00 -5.30
CA ASP A 11 -9.91 1.81 -4.98
C ASP A 11 -10.73 2.13 -6.23
N THR A 12 -11.39 1.11 -6.79
CA THR A 12 -12.10 1.23 -8.06
C THR A 12 -13.21 2.27 -8.02
N ALA A 13 -13.94 2.34 -6.89
CA ALA A 13 -15.02 3.30 -6.72
C ALA A 13 -14.50 4.74 -6.66
N LEU A 14 -13.41 4.99 -5.96
CA LEU A 14 -12.79 6.32 -5.87
C LEU A 14 -12.12 6.76 -7.18
N CYS A 15 -11.59 5.83 -7.97
CA CYS A 15 -11.06 6.14 -9.31
C CYS A 15 -12.18 6.57 -10.28
N GLY A 16 -13.41 6.09 -10.07
CA GLY A 16 -14.59 6.47 -10.83
C GLY A 16 -14.46 6.21 -12.33
N ALA A 17 -15.04 7.06 -13.15
CA ALA A 17 -15.05 6.93 -14.62
C ALA A 17 -13.65 7.00 -15.27
N ARG A 18 -12.64 7.50 -14.59
CA ARG A 18 -11.25 7.51 -15.10
C ARG A 18 -10.65 6.10 -15.18
N GLY A 19 -11.11 5.21 -14.29
CA GLY A 19 -10.58 3.87 -14.14
C GLY A 19 -9.25 3.80 -13.40
N VAL A 20 -8.97 2.67 -12.80
CA VAL A 20 -7.74 2.42 -12.02
C VAL A 20 -6.48 2.56 -12.86
N PRO A 21 -6.37 2.01 -14.10
CA PRO A 21 -5.13 2.13 -14.87
C PRO A 21 -4.73 3.57 -15.17
N ALA A 22 -5.67 4.44 -15.53
CA ALA A 22 -5.38 5.84 -15.81
C ALA A 22 -4.91 6.60 -14.56
N VAL A 23 -5.56 6.35 -13.41
CA VAL A 23 -5.18 6.94 -12.12
C VAL A 23 -3.79 6.47 -11.71
N VAL A 24 -3.48 5.18 -11.84
CA VAL A 24 -2.17 4.61 -11.52
C VAL A 24 -1.08 5.19 -12.43
N GLY A 25 -1.33 5.27 -13.73
CA GLY A 25 -0.36 5.86 -14.67
C GLY A 25 0.01 7.29 -14.28
N ALA A 26 -0.98 8.14 -14.04
CA ALA A 26 -0.77 9.52 -13.59
C ALA A 26 -0.06 9.59 -12.22
N ALA A 27 -0.40 8.70 -11.29
CA ALA A 27 0.22 8.66 -9.97
C ALA A 27 1.70 8.24 -10.02
N VAL A 28 2.06 7.31 -10.90
CA VAL A 28 3.46 6.90 -11.12
C VAL A 28 4.27 8.04 -11.71
N GLU A 29 3.73 8.80 -12.68
CA GLU A 29 4.35 10.03 -13.17
C GLU A 29 4.54 11.07 -12.05
N GLY A 30 3.65 11.11 -11.06
CA GLY A 30 3.73 11.96 -9.87
C GLY A 30 4.67 11.46 -8.78
N GLY A 31 5.35 10.30 -8.97
CA GLY A 31 6.37 9.81 -8.05
C GLY A 31 5.90 8.73 -7.05
N VAL A 32 4.80 8.04 -7.32
CA VAL A 32 4.46 6.80 -6.61
C VAL A 32 5.56 5.77 -6.83
N THR A 33 5.93 5.04 -5.77
CA THR A 33 7.05 4.09 -5.77
C THR A 33 6.63 2.63 -5.60
N LEU A 34 5.39 2.38 -5.22
CA LEU A 34 4.78 1.06 -5.09
C LEU A 34 3.27 1.19 -5.35
N VAL A 35 2.69 0.24 -6.06
CA VAL A 35 1.26 0.18 -6.33
C VAL A 35 0.67 -1.12 -5.77
N GLN A 36 -0.48 -1.03 -5.09
CA GLN A 36 -1.29 -2.18 -4.71
C GLN A 36 -2.62 -2.12 -5.46
N VAL A 37 -2.91 -3.15 -6.24
CA VAL A 37 -4.21 -3.31 -6.89
C VAL A 37 -5.20 -3.91 -5.89
N ARG A 38 -6.25 -3.17 -5.57
CA ARG A 38 -7.29 -3.57 -4.63
C ARG A 38 -8.67 -3.27 -5.20
N ASP A 39 -9.50 -4.29 -5.29
CA ASP A 39 -10.94 -4.22 -5.52
C ASP A 39 -11.62 -5.38 -4.78
N PRO A 40 -12.15 -5.16 -3.58
CA PRO A 40 -12.73 -6.21 -2.74
C PRO A 40 -14.04 -6.78 -3.31
N LEU A 41 -14.66 -6.14 -4.29
CA LEU A 41 -15.90 -6.57 -4.91
C LEU A 41 -15.67 -7.31 -6.24
N ALA A 42 -14.46 -7.25 -6.78
CA ALA A 42 -14.14 -7.90 -8.05
C ALA A 42 -14.06 -9.42 -7.92
N THR A 43 -14.53 -10.12 -8.94
CA THR A 43 -14.23 -11.55 -9.09
C THR A 43 -12.73 -11.75 -9.36
N ALA A 44 -12.21 -12.97 -9.11
CA ALA A 44 -10.81 -13.29 -9.43
C ALA A 44 -10.44 -12.94 -10.87
N ARG A 45 -11.29 -13.28 -11.83
CA ARG A 45 -11.10 -12.99 -13.25
C ARG A 45 -11.02 -11.49 -13.52
N ALA A 46 -11.93 -10.70 -12.95
CA ALA A 46 -11.94 -9.24 -13.13
C ALA A 46 -10.71 -8.58 -12.49
N LEU A 47 -10.34 -9.01 -11.28
CA LEU A 47 -9.16 -8.49 -10.58
C LEU A 47 -7.86 -8.86 -11.31
N THR A 48 -7.76 -10.08 -11.88
CA THR A 48 -6.62 -10.48 -12.71
C THR A 48 -6.52 -9.59 -13.96
N ALA A 49 -7.62 -9.38 -14.67
CA ALA A 49 -7.63 -8.50 -15.85
C ALA A 49 -7.22 -7.06 -15.49
N LEU A 50 -7.78 -6.51 -14.40
CA LEU A 50 -7.41 -5.18 -13.91
C LEU A 50 -5.92 -5.09 -13.54
N THR A 51 -5.38 -6.13 -12.88
CA THR A 51 -3.96 -6.18 -12.50
C THR A 51 -3.06 -6.18 -13.73
N VAL A 52 -3.41 -6.97 -14.76
CA VAL A 52 -2.67 -6.99 -16.04
C VAL A 52 -2.68 -5.61 -16.72
N GLU A 53 -3.82 -4.91 -16.71
CA GLU A 53 -3.90 -3.54 -17.25
C GLU A 53 -3.03 -2.56 -16.46
N VAL A 54 -3.01 -2.66 -15.13
CA VAL A 54 -2.15 -1.85 -14.27
C VAL A 54 -0.67 -2.14 -14.54
N LEU A 55 -0.27 -3.41 -14.62
CA LEU A 55 1.12 -3.81 -14.95
C LEU A 55 1.55 -3.21 -16.28
N ARG A 56 0.68 -3.26 -17.29
CA ARG A 56 0.97 -2.68 -18.61
C ARG A 56 1.18 -1.16 -18.57
N VAL A 57 0.36 -0.44 -17.78
CA VAL A 57 0.48 1.02 -17.65
C VAL A 57 1.70 1.40 -16.84
N VAL A 58 2.03 0.63 -15.79
CA VAL A 58 3.22 0.84 -14.95
C VAL A 58 4.50 0.55 -15.72
N ASP A 59 4.48 -0.43 -16.63
CA ASP A 59 5.60 -0.78 -17.54
C ASP A 59 6.94 -0.97 -16.79
N GLY A 60 6.91 -1.72 -15.70
CA GLY A 60 8.09 -2.04 -14.89
C GLY A 60 8.74 -0.87 -14.13
N ARG A 61 8.16 0.33 -14.16
CA ARG A 61 8.72 1.52 -13.50
C ARG A 61 8.69 1.44 -11.98
N VAL A 62 7.68 0.79 -11.42
CA VAL A 62 7.53 0.52 -9.99
C VAL A 62 6.92 -0.86 -9.77
N PRO A 63 7.16 -1.53 -8.62
CA PRO A 63 6.53 -2.80 -8.33
C PRO A 63 5.00 -2.66 -8.20
N VAL A 64 4.29 -3.74 -8.61
CA VAL A 64 2.84 -3.87 -8.46
C VAL A 64 2.54 -5.11 -7.62
N VAL A 65 1.83 -4.93 -6.51
CA VAL A 65 1.36 -6.01 -5.65
C VAL A 65 -0.17 -6.11 -5.68
N VAL A 66 -0.72 -7.29 -5.40
CA VAL A 66 -2.17 -7.52 -5.31
C VAL A 66 -2.58 -7.61 -3.84
N ASN A 67 -3.72 -7.02 -3.49
CA ASN A 67 -4.29 -7.11 -2.14
C ASN A 67 -4.90 -8.49 -1.90
N ASP A 68 -4.51 -9.19 -0.82
CA ASP A 68 -5.04 -10.44 -0.26
C ASP A 68 -4.97 -11.68 -1.19
N ARG A 69 -5.01 -11.53 -2.49
CA ARG A 69 -5.23 -12.57 -3.49
C ARG A 69 -3.94 -13.02 -4.16
N LEU A 70 -3.22 -13.98 -3.50
CA LEU A 70 -2.01 -14.59 -4.06
C LEU A 70 -2.26 -15.28 -5.41
N ASP A 71 -3.41 -15.94 -5.57
CA ASP A 71 -3.81 -16.60 -6.82
C ASP A 71 -3.92 -15.62 -7.99
N VAL A 72 -4.47 -14.43 -7.73
CA VAL A 72 -4.56 -13.34 -8.72
C VAL A 72 -3.18 -12.77 -9.03
N ALA A 73 -2.35 -12.54 -8.01
CA ALA A 73 -0.99 -12.03 -8.18
C ALA A 73 -0.17 -12.96 -9.10
N LEU A 74 -0.22 -14.26 -8.86
CA LEU A 74 0.43 -15.28 -9.68
C LEU A 74 -0.13 -15.31 -11.11
N ALA A 75 -1.46 -15.31 -11.25
CA ALA A 75 -2.11 -15.39 -12.56
C ALA A 75 -1.88 -14.14 -13.43
N ALA A 76 -1.73 -12.97 -12.81
CA ALA A 76 -1.47 -11.72 -13.51
C ALA A 76 0.03 -11.47 -13.78
N GLY A 77 0.93 -12.20 -13.12
CA GLY A 77 2.37 -11.93 -13.14
C GLY A 77 2.76 -10.67 -12.37
N ALA A 78 2.05 -10.36 -11.27
CA ALA A 78 2.39 -9.25 -10.40
C ALA A 78 3.69 -9.51 -9.62
N ASP A 79 4.34 -8.44 -9.16
CA ASP A 79 5.61 -8.52 -8.41
C ASP A 79 5.41 -9.09 -6.99
N GLY A 80 4.17 -9.04 -6.45
CA GLY A 80 3.93 -9.52 -5.10
C GLY A 80 2.47 -9.51 -4.66
N VAL A 81 2.31 -9.73 -3.35
CA VAL A 81 1.02 -9.72 -2.66
C VAL A 81 1.15 -8.97 -1.33
N HIS A 82 0.08 -8.30 -0.90
CA HIS A 82 -0.04 -7.72 0.42
C HIS A 82 -1.23 -8.35 1.15
N VAL A 83 -0.99 -8.93 2.31
CA VAL A 83 -2.00 -9.66 3.09
C VAL A 83 -2.30 -8.97 4.42
N GLY A 84 -3.49 -9.23 4.96
CA GLY A 84 -3.88 -8.86 6.32
C GLY A 84 -3.71 -10.02 7.29
N GLN A 85 -4.11 -9.80 8.57
CA GLN A 85 -3.99 -10.78 9.65
C GLN A 85 -4.94 -11.98 9.50
N ASP A 86 -6.02 -11.81 8.74
CA ASP A 86 -7.07 -12.82 8.55
C ASP A 86 -6.97 -13.49 7.15
N ASP A 87 -5.96 -13.09 6.34
CA ASP A 87 -5.72 -13.62 5.00
C ASP A 87 -4.76 -14.83 5.02
N LEU A 88 -4.19 -15.18 3.87
CA LEU A 88 -3.23 -16.27 3.78
C LEU A 88 -1.97 -15.97 4.61
N ASP A 89 -1.60 -16.92 5.45
CA ASP A 89 -0.42 -16.82 6.32
C ASP A 89 0.86 -16.52 5.51
N PRO A 90 1.71 -15.56 5.93
CA PRO A 90 2.95 -15.23 5.25
C PRO A 90 3.87 -16.41 4.96
N GLN A 91 3.96 -17.41 5.86
CA GLN A 91 4.77 -18.61 5.62
C GLN A 91 4.20 -19.47 4.50
N ALA A 92 2.86 -19.56 4.41
CA ALA A 92 2.20 -20.24 3.30
C ALA A 92 2.43 -19.52 1.97
N VAL A 93 2.38 -18.18 1.97
CA VAL A 93 2.73 -17.37 0.77
C VAL A 93 4.17 -17.66 0.34
N ARG A 94 5.12 -17.65 1.28
CA ARG A 94 6.55 -17.94 0.99
C ARG A 94 6.77 -19.35 0.47
N ALA A 95 6.01 -20.33 0.97
CA ALA A 95 6.10 -21.71 0.47
C ALA A 95 5.63 -21.84 -0.99
N ILE A 96 4.61 -21.08 -1.38
CA ILE A 96 4.04 -21.10 -2.74
C ILE A 96 4.84 -20.20 -3.70
N ALA A 97 5.24 -19.03 -3.25
CA ALA A 97 5.83 -17.97 -4.08
C ALA A 97 7.03 -17.30 -3.37
N PRO A 98 8.16 -18.01 -3.18
CA PRO A 98 9.28 -17.54 -2.35
C PRO A 98 9.95 -16.26 -2.84
N GLY A 99 9.87 -15.96 -4.14
CA GLY A 99 10.49 -14.78 -4.75
C GLY A 99 9.60 -13.54 -4.84
N MET A 100 8.32 -13.64 -4.45
CA MET A 100 7.39 -12.51 -4.53
C MET A 100 7.64 -11.49 -3.41
N VAL A 101 7.41 -10.22 -3.72
CA VAL A 101 7.28 -9.17 -2.69
C VAL A 101 6.08 -9.47 -1.81
N LEU A 102 6.29 -9.52 -0.49
CA LEU A 102 5.24 -9.82 0.48
C LEU A 102 5.13 -8.72 1.53
N GLY A 103 3.98 -8.03 1.54
CA GLY A 103 3.63 -7.08 2.58
C GLY A 103 2.63 -7.66 3.57
N LEU A 104 2.66 -7.18 4.82
CA LEU A 104 1.70 -7.55 5.86
C LEU A 104 1.12 -6.31 6.54
N SER A 105 -0.21 -6.25 6.64
CA SER A 105 -0.90 -5.24 7.44
C SER A 105 -0.79 -5.55 8.94
N VAL A 106 -0.41 -4.55 9.75
CA VAL A 106 -0.38 -4.63 11.22
C VAL A 106 -1.14 -3.46 11.85
N ARG A 107 -1.84 -3.74 12.96
CA ARG A 107 -2.72 -2.81 13.66
C ARG A 107 -2.31 -2.59 15.12
N SER A 108 -1.23 -3.22 15.55
CA SER A 108 -0.74 -3.13 16.93
C SER A 108 0.77 -3.32 17.00
N VAL A 109 1.36 -2.90 18.12
CA VAL A 109 2.77 -3.14 18.44
C VAL A 109 3.08 -4.63 18.51
N ALA A 110 2.16 -5.42 19.05
CA ALA A 110 2.33 -6.86 19.18
C ALA A 110 2.37 -7.56 17.81
N GLU A 111 1.48 -7.16 16.87
CA GLU A 111 1.51 -7.67 15.49
C GLU A 111 2.79 -7.28 14.76
N ALA A 112 3.28 -6.03 14.96
CA ALA A 112 4.53 -5.58 14.36
C ALA A 112 5.73 -6.37 14.87
N ALA A 113 5.81 -6.61 16.17
CA ALA A 113 6.88 -7.39 16.79
C ALA A 113 6.88 -8.88 16.42
N ALA A 114 5.70 -9.45 16.17
CA ALA A 114 5.55 -10.86 15.81
C ALA A 114 5.75 -11.13 14.30
N ALA A 115 5.75 -10.09 13.46
CA ALA A 115 5.81 -10.25 12.01
C ALA A 115 7.15 -10.81 11.54
N THR A 116 7.12 -11.90 10.77
CA THR A 116 8.30 -12.54 10.19
C THR A 116 8.03 -13.02 8.77
N GLY A 117 9.08 -13.21 7.98
CA GLY A 117 8.96 -13.77 6.64
C GLY A 117 8.37 -12.84 5.59
N VAL A 118 8.19 -11.57 5.91
CA VAL A 118 7.66 -10.52 4.99
C VAL A 118 8.73 -9.49 4.66
N ASP A 119 8.52 -8.72 3.59
CA ASP A 119 9.47 -7.71 3.13
C ASP A 119 9.19 -6.33 3.72
N TYR A 120 7.94 -6.05 4.11
CA TYR A 120 7.54 -4.79 4.73
C TYR A 120 6.21 -4.91 5.48
N LEU A 121 5.98 -3.96 6.37
CA LEU A 121 4.73 -3.83 7.14
C LEU A 121 3.96 -2.58 6.75
N GLY A 122 2.64 -2.74 6.55
CA GLY A 122 1.68 -1.64 6.48
C GLY A 122 1.09 -1.38 7.86
N VAL A 123 1.50 -0.29 8.52
CA VAL A 123 1.11 0.03 9.91
C VAL A 123 -0.06 1.00 9.92
N GLY A 124 -1.20 0.60 10.50
CA GLY A 124 -2.35 1.49 10.59
C GLY A 124 -3.67 0.83 10.97
N PRO A 125 -4.77 1.62 10.99
CA PRO A 125 -4.84 3.02 10.55
C PRO A 125 -4.18 4.00 11.53
N VAL A 126 -3.39 4.95 10.99
CA VAL A 126 -2.76 5.98 11.85
C VAL A 126 -3.77 7.03 12.28
N PHE A 127 -4.57 7.53 11.34
CA PHE A 127 -5.67 8.46 11.60
C PHE A 127 -7.00 7.85 11.19
N ALA A 128 -8.10 8.45 11.65
CA ALA A 128 -9.44 8.01 11.24
C ALA A 128 -9.60 8.02 9.71
N THR A 129 -10.20 6.97 9.16
CA THR A 129 -10.40 6.79 7.72
C THR A 129 -11.72 6.10 7.45
N THR A 130 -12.33 6.42 6.32
CA THR A 130 -13.57 5.79 5.83
C THR A 130 -13.33 4.73 4.77
N THR A 131 -12.10 4.61 4.25
CA THR A 131 -11.79 3.71 3.12
C THR A 131 -11.79 2.23 3.51
N LYS A 132 -11.25 1.90 4.69
CA LYS A 132 -11.32 0.56 5.29
C LYS A 132 -11.45 0.74 6.81
N VAL A 133 -12.62 0.40 7.34
CA VAL A 133 -12.84 0.47 8.81
C VAL A 133 -12.27 -0.80 9.44
N THR A 134 -11.15 -0.68 10.15
CA THR A 134 -10.44 -1.84 10.74
C THR A 134 -10.18 -1.71 12.24
N GLY A 135 -10.87 -0.78 12.93
CA GLY A 135 -10.70 -0.55 14.37
C GLY A 135 -10.27 0.88 14.69
N PRO A 136 -9.91 1.16 15.95
CA PRO A 136 -9.47 2.49 16.38
C PRO A 136 -8.13 2.87 15.72
N ALA A 137 -7.95 4.18 15.49
CA ALA A 137 -6.71 4.71 14.96
C ALA A 137 -5.58 4.60 15.99
N LEU A 138 -4.38 4.23 15.55
CA LEU A 138 -3.18 4.11 16.39
C LEU A 138 -2.65 5.46 16.88
N GLY A 139 -2.87 6.51 16.11
CA GLY A 139 -2.19 7.79 16.30
C GLY A 139 -0.69 7.71 16.02
N LEU A 140 -0.02 8.86 16.11
CA LEU A 140 1.44 8.93 15.89
C LEU A 140 2.24 8.19 16.96
N VAL A 141 1.74 8.17 18.21
CA VAL A 141 2.38 7.44 19.31
C VAL A 141 2.36 5.93 19.06
N GLY A 142 1.19 5.39 18.65
CA GLY A 142 1.08 3.98 18.30
C GLY A 142 1.89 3.60 17.06
N LEU A 143 1.95 4.48 16.06
CA LEU A 143 2.82 4.30 14.89
C LEU A 143 4.29 4.22 15.30
N ALA A 144 4.78 5.17 16.10
CA ALA A 144 6.17 5.17 16.56
C ALA A 144 6.51 3.90 17.35
N ALA A 145 5.61 3.47 18.24
CA ALA A 145 5.81 2.25 19.00
C ALA A 145 5.84 1.00 18.12
N ALA A 146 4.98 0.92 17.10
CA ALA A 146 4.98 -0.19 16.14
C ALA A 146 6.24 -0.19 15.27
N CYS A 147 6.70 0.96 14.77
CA CYS A 147 7.95 1.08 14.01
C CYS A 147 9.16 0.67 14.85
N ALA A 148 9.20 1.02 16.14
CA ALA A 148 10.29 0.66 17.04
C ALA A 148 10.29 -0.84 17.46
N ALA A 149 9.20 -1.56 17.26
CA ALA A 149 9.05 -2.96 17.64
C ALA A 149 9.53 -3.96 16.57
N THR A 150 10.02 -3.49 15.42
CA THR A 150 10.43 -4.34 14.31
C THR A 150 11.61 -3.74 13.55
N ASP A 151 12.46 -4.59 12.98
CA ASP A 151 13.53 -4.19 12.05
C ASP A 151 13.05 -4.20 10.58
N LEU A 152 11.81 -4.63 10.32
CA LEU A 152 11.26 -4.65 8.98
C LEU A 152 10.95 -3.22 8.51
N PRO A 153 11.11 -2.93 7.20
CA PRO A 153 10.64 -1.68 6.62
C PRO A 153 9.16 -1.47 6.89
N THR A 154 8.77 -0.27 7.35
CA THR A 154 7.38 0.07 7.67
C THR A 154 6.85 1.17 6.78
N VAL A 155 5.58 1.09 6.40
CA VAL A 155 4.86 2.17 5.73
C VAL A 155 3.58 2.48 6.52
N ALA A 156 3.32 3.75 6.78
CA ALA A 156 2.11 4.17 7.48
C ALA A 156 0.91 4.23 6.54
N ILE A 157 -0.27 3.82 7.03
CA ILE A 157 -1.53 3.88 6.26
C ILE A 157 -2.69 4.40 7.14
N GLY A 158 -3.68 5.02 6.51
CA GLY A 158 -4.93 5.47 7.13
C GLY A 158 -4.95 6.95 7.46
N GLY A 159 -5.78 7.71 6.71
CA GLY A 159 -6.03 9.14 6.92
C GLY A 159 -4.82 10.04 6.65
N LEU A 160 -3.88 9.60 5.82
CA LEU A 160 -2.65 10.33 5.53
C LEU A 160 -2.85 11.40 4.44
N SER A 161 -2.09 12.47 4.55
CA SER A 161 -2.06 13.59 3.62
C SER A 161 -0.68 14.25 3.57
N ALA A 162 -0.48 15.20 2.68
CA ALA A 162 0.75 15.99 2.62
C ALA A 162 1.04 16.75 3.94
N GLN A 163 -0.02 17.16 4.67
CA GLN A 163 0.12 17.86 5.94
C GLN A 163 0.64 16.98 7.06
N THR A 164 0.34 15.67 7.04
CA THR A 164 0.76 14.72 8.08
C THR A 164 2.09 14.01 7.75
N ALA A 165 2.65 14.23 6.57
CA ALA A 165 3.82 13.50 6.09
C ALA A 165 5.05 13.65 7.00
N ALA A 166 5.32 14.87 7.48
CA ALA A 166 6.47 15.14 8.35
C ALA A 166 6.32 14.43 9.71
N ASP A 167 5.13 14.46 10.31
CA ASP A 167 4.87 13.81 11.59
C ASP A 167 4.95 12.29 11.49
N VAL A 168 4.42 11.72 10.40
CA VAL A 168 4.50 10.27 10.12
C VAL A 168 5.95 9.82 9.94
N ARG A 169 6.77 10.61 9.24
CA ARG A 169 8.20 10.33 9.11
C ARG A 169 8.93 10.45 10.44
N ALA A 170 8.63 11.48 11.25
CA ALA A 170 9.19 11.65 12.59
C ALA A 170 8.83 10.49 13.53
N ALA A 171 7.67 9.85 13.32
CA ALA A 171 7.28 8.64 14.04
C ALA A 171 8.01 7.36 13.59
N GLY A 172 8.92 7.44 12.62
CA GLY A 172 9.80 6.33 12.20
C GLY A 172 9.31 5.52 11.01
N ALA A 173 8.17 5.85 10.39
CA ALA A 173 7.73 5.17 9.18
C ALA A 173 8.69 5.45 7.99
N GLY A 174 8.89 4.46 7.12
CA GLY A 174 9.70 4.57 5.90
C GLY A 174 8.94 5.16 4.71
N GLY A 175 7.63 5.41 4.82
CA GLY A 175 6.83 6.00 3.74
C GLY A 175 5.37 6.21 4.08
N LEU A 176 4.64 6.76 3.09
CA LEU A 176 3.21 7.02 3.12
C LEU A 176 2.47 6.01 2.24
N CYS A 177 1.50 5.30 2.79
CA CYS A 177 0.55 4.50 2.02
C CYS A 177 -0.80 5.21 1.95
N VAL A 178 -1.25 5.54 0.76
CA VAL A 178 -2.44 6.36 0.51
C VAL A 178 -3.44 5.68 -0.41
N VAL A 179 -4.71 5.99 -0.23
CA VAL A 179 -5.81 5.56 -1.11
C VAL A 179 -6.53 6.80 -1.65
N SER A 180 -7.44 7.38 -0.86
CA SER A 180 -8.31 8.47 -1.28
C SER A 180 -7.56 9.74 -1.65
N ALA A 181 -6.43 10.02 -1.02
CA ALA A 181 -5.60 11.19 -1.30
C ALA A 181 -5.12 11.25 -2.77
N VAL A 182 -5.06 10.10 -3.46
CA VAL A 182 -4.69 10.00 -4.87
C VAL A 182 -5.88 9.53 -5.72
N CYS A 183 -6.56 8.43 -5.33
CA CYS A 183 -7.65 7.86 -6.13
C CYS A 183 -8.82 8.83 -6.32
N ALA A 184 -9.16 9.65 -5.30
CA ALA A 184 -10.23 10.64 -5.37
C ALA A 184 -9.75 12.04 -5.81
N ALA A 185 -8.45 12.25 -5.98
CA ALA A 185 -7.90 13.54 -6.39
C ALA A 185 -8.37 13.92 -7.79
N ARG A 186 -8.60 15.21 -8.03
CA ARG A 186 -8.93 15.74 -9.36
C ARG A 186 -7.80 15.44 -10.36
N ASP A 187 -6.57 15.59 -9.91
CA ASP A 187 -5.34 15.29 -10.64
C ASP A 187 -4.45 14.35 -9.80
N PRO A 188 -4.43 13.04 -10.12
CA PRO A 188 -3.62 12.07 -9.39
C PRO A 188 -2.11 12.30 -9.50
N GLN A 189 -1.63 12.86 -10.62
CA GLN A 189 -0.22 13.17 -10.80
C GLN A 189 0.23 14.28 -9.84
N VAL A 190 -0.50 15.39 -9.82
CA VAL A 190 -0.21 16.53 -8.92
C VAL A 190 -0.33 16.08 -7.45
N ALA A 191 -1.40 15.34 -7.10
CA ALA A 191 -1.59 14.86 -5.74
C ALA A 191 -0.43 13.95 -5.27
N SER A 192 0.07 13.09 -6.15
CA SER A 192 1.21 12.22 -5.86
C SER A 192 2.52 13.02 -5.73
N ALA A 193 2.74 14.00 -6.61
CA ALA A 193 3.90 14.88 -6.53
C ALA A 193 3.92 15.71 -5.24
N ASP A 194 2.77 16.22 -4.80
CA ASP A 194 2.64 16.98 -3.55
C ASP A 194 2.93 16.10 -2.32
N LEU A 195 2.40 14.87 -2.29
CA LEU A 195 2.67 13.89 -1.24
C LEU A 195 4.15 13.53 -1.19
N ARG A 196 4.75 13.29 -2.36
CA ARG A 196 6.16 12.97 -2.48
C ARG A 196 7.06 14.12 -2.01
N ALA A 197 6.77 15.34 -2.45
CA ALA A 197 7.48 16.54 -2.01
C ALA A 197 7.33 16.78 -0.49
N ALA A 198 6.13 16.53 0.06
CA ALA A 198 5.90 16.63 1.50
C ALA A 198 6.69 15.60 2.30
N TRP A 199 6.81 14.37 1.77
CA TRP A 199 7.63 13.32 2.38
C TRP A 199 9.12 13.65 2.39
N GLU A 200 9.64 14.28 1.33
CA GLU A 200 11.07 14.59 1.17
C GLU A 200 11.53 15.88 1.87
N ARG A 201 10.60 16.77 2.24
CA ARG A 201 10.93 17.96 3.02
C ARG A 201 11.56 17.59 4.36
N LYS A 202 12.77 18.10 4.61
CA LYS A 202 13.52 17.93 5.88
C LYS A 202 12.95 18.82 6.99
#